data_a0e013a22a149e062552166cc75700d3
#
_entry.id   a0e013a22a149e062552166cc75700d3
#
_cell.length_a   1.000
_cell.length_b   1.000
_cell.length_c   1.000
_cell.angle_alpha   90.00
_cell.angle_beta   90.00
_cell.angle_gamma   90.00
#
_symmetry.space_group_name_H-M   'P 1'
#
loop_
_entity.id
_entity.type
_entity.pdbx_description
1 polymer ?
#
loop_
_entity_poly.entity_id
_entity_poly.type
_entity_poly.pdbx_seq_one_letter_code
_entity_poly.pdbx_strand_id
1 'polypeptide(L)'
;DQYTASTYLTHATSTSFKAHSLLAVVNTIKAVGQAISQPAIARLSDLWGRVETYGICVCLYSIGYLIASLSPSIYVYALGIAINILGITGLYLLQEILIGDISSLRNRLFWSIFPSIPGGINIWISGNLATKVLETLGWRFGTGIFVLITPILSVPLIFILLRAQNRSNSERKIVYYCNQKLLFLKKLRGLRKFLIQIDFIGLLLLSFGAGCILVNLTIANAYGSSWTDVHTILLFIFGGLSLIGFFAWDIYYAKKPLLPFRLLKNKTLIIGMLLAITHPAAGHVASEYFYTFLVVGSGQSVLSATRISGLATFISIYTCLLSGAIVNRTKRLKWIIVFGGVMDALGFGLMMRYRHAENSKFELVLPQIFRGISEGLVGFPVQAAIQAVSPHQNLATITAIYLMVFYLSGGIGAAIGGSIWVNKLPEKIHEYLASNSSLADAACKDPFSFAEQYPMSTFERQAVARAQTETQVLPTYIYIFRKKK
;
A
#
# COMPACT_ATOMS: atom_id res chain seq x y z
N ASP A 1 -9.43 -8.33 5.95
CA ASP A 1 -10.00 -7.07 5.47
C ASP A 1 -9.38 -6.58 4.16
N GLN A 2 -8.07 -6.42 4.09
CA GLN A 2 -7.39 -5.81 2.94
C GLN A 2 -7.57 -6.63 1.64
N TYR A 3 -7.50 -7.95 1.70
CA TYR A 3 -7.71 -8.83 0.53
C TYR A 3 -9.16 -8.83 0.07
N THR A 4 -10.10 -8.96 0.99
CA THR A 4 -11.54 -8.88 0.72
C THR A 4 -11.91 -7.52 0.13
N ALA A 5 -11.40 -6.43 0.72
CA ALA A 5 -11.61 -5.07 0.23
C ALA A 5 -10.99 -4.83 -1.15
N SER A 6 -9.82 -5.44 -1.45
CA SER A 6 -9.20 -5.38 -2.78
C SER A 6 -10.05 -6.10 -3.83
N THR A 7 -10.63 -7.25 -3.50
CA THR A 7 -11.54 -7.97 -4.39
C THR A 7 -12.80 -7.14 -4.66
N TYR A 8 -13.39 -6.51 -3.64
CA TYR A 8 -14.55 -5.63 -3.81
C TYR A 8 -14.21 -4.38 -4.64
N LEU A 9 -13.02 -3.78 -4.45
CA LEU A 9 -12.56 -2.68 -5.28
C LEU A 9 -12.46 -3.08 -6.75
N THR A 10 -11.86 -4.24 -7.03
CA THR A 10 -11.70 -4.72 -8.40
C THR A 10 -13.06 -4.96 -9.06
N HIS A 11 -14.00 -5.56 -8.34
CA HIS A 11 -15.37 -5.75 -8.84
C HIS A 11 -16.11 -4.41 -9.00
N ALA A 12 -16.01 -3.48 -8.05
CA ALA A 12 -16.65 -2.18 -8.15
C ALA A 12 -16.14 -1.39 -9.37
N THR A 13 -14.83 -1.38 -9.61
CA THR A 13 -14.21 -0.66 -10.74
C THR A 13 -14.56 -1.29 -12.08
N SER A 14 -14.63 -2.62 -12.16
CA SER A 14 -14.88 -3.34 -13.41
C SER A 14 -16.36 -3.40 -13.75
N THR A 15 -17.18 -3.95 -12.86
CA THR A 15 -18.59 -4.27 -13.17
C THR A 15 -19.50 -3.07 -12.97
N SER A 16 -19.40 -2.34 -11.85
CA SER A 16 -20.33 -1.27 -11.52
C SER A 16 -19.98 0.06 -12.18
N PHE A 17 -18.70 0.42 -12.20
CA PHE A 17 -18.27 1.69 -12.78
C PHE A 17 -17.70 1.55 -14.20
N LYS A 18 -17.47 0.33 -14.69
CA LYS A 18 -16.88 0.04 -16.02
C LYS A 18 -15.61 0.84 -16.30
N ALA A 19 -14.78 0.96 -15.28
CA ALA A 19 -13.58 1.80 -15.26
C ALA A 19 -12.37 1.03 -14.71
N HIS A 20 -12.15 -0.21 -15.21
CA HIS A 20 -11.10 -1.11 -14.70
C HIS A 20 -9.69 -0.50 -14.78
N SER A 21 -9.41 0.28 -15.80
CA SER A 21 -8.13 0.99 -15.97
C SER A 21 -7.85 2.02 -14.85
N LEU A 22 -8.89 2.52 -14.14
CA LEU A 22 -8.71 3.41 -12.98
C LEU A 22 -8.31 2.66 -11.69
N LEU A 23 -8.23 1.33 -11.71
CA LEU A 23 -7.79 0.54 -10.57
C LEU A 23 -6.40 0.98 -10.08
N ALA A 24 -5.45 1.16 -11.00
CA ALA A 24 -4.10 1.61 -10.67
C ALA A 24 -4.10 3.04 -10.10
N VAL A 25 -5.00 3.91 -10.56
CA VAL A 25 -5.16 5.27 -10.01
C VAL A 25 -5.59 5.21 -8.54
N VAL A 26 -6.60 4.39 -8.22
CA VAL A 26 -7.06 4.21 -6.83
C VAL A 26 -5.95 3.63 -5.96
N ASN A 27 -5.18 2.67 -6.46
CA ASN A 27 -4.06 2.08 -5.74
C ASN A 27 -2.91 3.11 -5.55
N THR A 28 -2.66 3.96 -6.53
CA THR A 28 -1.70 5.06 -6.40
C THR A 28 -2.16 6.08 -5.34
N ILE A 29 -3.44 6.47 -5.34
CA ILE A 29 -4.02 7.34 -4.30
C ILE A 29 -3.88 6.71 -2.91
N LYS A 30 -4.14 5.40 -2.79
CA LYS A 30 -3.91 4.67 -1.52
C LYS A 30 -2.46 4.79 -1.06
N ALA A 31 -1.50 4.50 -1.93
CA ALA A 31 -0.09 4.50 -1.57
C ALA A 31 0.40 5.90 -1.16
N VAL A 32 0.01 6.95 -1.90
CA VAL A 32 0.31 8.35 -1.54
C VAL A 32 -0.32 8.73 -0.20
N GLY A 33 -1.60 8.37 0.01
CA GLY A 33 -2.31 8.61 1.27
C GLY A 33 -1.64 7.89 2.45
N GLN A 34 -1.23 6.63 2.27
CA GLN A 34 -0.48 5.87 3.26
C GLN A 34 0.85 6.53 3.61
N ALA A 35 1.60 6.98 2.61
CA ALA A 35 2.88 7.63 2.82
C ALA A 35 2.76 8.91 3.65
N ILE A 36 1.80 9.77 3.30
CA ILE A 36 1.62 11.08 3.94
C ILE A 36 1.08 10.96 5.36
N SER A 37 0.19 10.02 5.60
CA SER A 37 -0.41 9.82 6.92
C SER A 37 0.61 9.37 7.98
N GLN A 38 1.70 8.69 7.60
CA GLN A 38 2.69 8.19 8.55
C GLN A 38 3.28 9.29 9.46
N PRO A 39 3.95 10.33 8.93
CA PRO A 39 4.54 11.36 9.78
C PRO A 39 3.48 12.23 10.47
N ALA A 40 2.32 12.43 9.83
CA ALA A 40 1.24 13.20 10.41
C ALA A 40 0.68 12.53 11.67
N ILE A 41 0.38 11.23 11.59
CA ILE A 41 -0.20 10.46 12.70
C ILE A 41 0.83 10.20 13.79
N ALA A 42 2.11 9.95 13.45
CA ALA A 42 3.16 9.85 14.46
C ALA A 42 3.20 11.09 15.35
N ARG A 43 3.20 12.28 14.74
CA ARG A 43 3.20 13.56 15.49
C ARG A 43 1.90 13.83 16.22
N LEU A 44 0.75 13.47 15.62
CA LEU A 44 -0.54 13.55 16.27
C LEU A 44 -0.57 12.73 17.55
N SER A 45 -0.06 11.50 17.48
CA SER A 45 0.03 10.57 18.59
C SER A 45 0.96 11.07 19.71
N ASP A 46 2.03 11.78 19.36
CA ASP A 46 2.93 12.39 20.34
C ASP A 46 2.33 13.66 21.01
N LEU A 47 1.43 14.38 20.31
CA LEU A 47 0.82 15.62 20.79
C LEU A 47 -0.45 15.39 21.61
N TRP A 48 -1.34 14.52 21.16
CA TRP A 48 -2.65 14.30 21.75
C TRP A 48 -2.71 13.06 22.64
N GLY A 49 -1.82 12.11 22.40
CA GLY A 49 -1.81 10.84 23.09
C GLY A 49 -2.16 9.67 22.17
N ARG A 50 -1.75 8.47 22.61
CA ARG A 50 -1.93 7.23 21.83
C ARG A 50 -3.40 6.85 21.68
N VAL A 51 -4.19 7.03 22.74
CA VAL A 51 -5.59 6.57 22.81
C VAL A 51 -6.50 7.45 21.97
N GLU A 52 -6.37 8.76 22.13
CA GLU A 52 -7.15 9.76 21.40
C GLU A 52 -6.90 9.64 19.89
N THR A 53 -5.63 9.48 19.50
CA THR A 53 -5.25 9.31 18.09
C THR A 53 -5.78 7.98 17.54
N TYR A 54 -5.76 6.91 18.33
CA TYR A 54 -6.33 5.62 17.93
C TYR A 54 -7.84 5.75 17.65
N GLY A 55 -8.59 6.43 18.54
CA GLY A 55 -10.02 6.70 18.36
C GLY A 55 -10.32 7.46 17.07
N ILE A 56 -9.54 8.52 16.78
CA ILE A 56 -9.67 9.30 15.53
C ILE A 56 -9.42 8.40 14.31
N CYS A 57 -8.39 7.55 14.34
CA CYS A 57 -8.09 6.65 13.23
C CYS A 57 -9.23 5.64 12.98
N VAL A 58 -9.85 5.10 14.04
CA VAL A 58 -11.04 4.23 13.92
C VAL A 58 -12.22 4.98 13.27
N CYS A 59 -12.47 6.23 13.68
CA CYS A 59 -13.52 7.04 13.08
C CYS A 59 -13.27 7.33 11.59
N LEU A 60 -12.04 7.73 11.22
CA LEU A 60 -11.66 7.98 9.81
C LEU A 60 -11.81 6.71 8.97
N TYR A 61 -11.38 5.56 9.49
CA TYR A 61 -11.56 4.27 8.84
C TYR A 61 -13.03 3.97 8.53
N SER A 62 -13.90 4.12 9.52
CA SER A 62 -15.33 3.83 9.38
C SER A 62 -16.04 4.80 8.44
N ILE A 63 -15.78 6.11 8.58
CA ILE A 63 -16.34 7.15 7.70
C ILE A 63 -15.90 6.90 6.26
N GLY A 64 -14.63 6.56 6.02
CA GLY A 64 -14.12 6.28 4.70
C GLY A 64 -14.84 5.11 4.01
N TYR A 65 -15.04 3.99 4.71
CA TYR A 65 -15.79 2.87 4.16
C TYR A 65 -17.29 3.16 4.02
N LEU A 66 -17.88 3.98 4.89
CA LEU A 66 -19.26 4.41 4.74
C LEU A 66 -19.45 5.19 3.44
N ILE A 67 -18.58 6.17 3.15
CA ILE A 67 -18.62 6.92 1.89
C ILE A 67 -18.39 5.99 0.69
N ALA A 68 -17.43 5.08 0.77
CA ALA A 68 -17.13 4.13 -0.30
C ALA A 68 -18.32 3.19 -0.60
N SER A 69 -18.99 2.65 0.44
CA SER A 69 -20.12 1.75 0.28
C SER A 69 -21.35 2.43 -0.33
N LEU A 70 -21.57 3.71 -0.05
CA LEU A 70 -22.69 4.51 -0.57
C LEU A 70 -22.37 5.24 -1.88
N SER A 71 -21.18 5.06 -2.43
CA SER A 71 -20.70 5.84 -3.58
C SER A 71 -21.53 5.63 -4.85
N PRO A 72 -21.99 6.70 -5.51
CA PRO A 72 -22.65 6.63 -6.81
C PRO A 72 -21.66 6.60 -7.99
N SER A 73 -20.41 7.02 -7.78
CA SER A 73 -19.39 7.12 -8.83
C SER A 73 -18.00 6.70 -8.31
N ILE A 74 -17.11 6.36 -9.25
CA ILE A 74 -15.73 5.99 -8.93
C ILE A 74 -14.97 7.11 -8.20
N TYR A 75 -15.26 8.37 -8.46
CA TYR A 75 -14.61 9.51 -7.80
C TYR A 75 -14.99 9.62 -6.33
N VAL A 76 -16.28 9.43 -6.00
CA VAL A 76 -16.77 9.40 -4.62
C VAL A 76 -16.25 8.17 -3.88
N TYR A 77 -16.16 7.03 -4.58
CA TYR A 77 -15.52 5.83 -4.05
C TYR A 77 -14.05 6.07 -3.70
N ALA A 78 -13.28 6.66 -4.63
CA ALA A 78 -11.88 7.00 -4.40
C ALA A 78 -11.67 7.97 -3.23
N LEU A 79 -12.56 8.97 -3.08
CA LEU A 79 -12.56 9.88 -1.92
C LEU A 79 -12.79 9.12 -0.60
N GLY A 80 -13.78 8.21 -0.58
CA GLY A 80 -14.03 7.35 0.57
C GLY A 80 -12.81 6.52 0.95
N ILE A 81 -12.17 5.90 -0.04
CA ILE A 81 -10.93 5.14 0.15
C ILE A 81 -9.79 6.04 0.63
N ALA A 82 -9.65 7.25 0.11
CA ALA A 82 -8.61 8.19 0.57
C ALA A 82 -8.76 8.54 2.06
N ILE A 83 -9.99 8.73 2.55
CA ILE A 83 -10.26 8.97 3.98
C ILE A 83 -10.01 7.69 4.80
N ASN A 84 -10.45 6.53 4.29
CA ASN A 84 -10.23 5.24 4.94
C ASN A 84 -8.74 4.96 5.16
N ILE A 85 -7.92 5.24 4.15
CA ILE A 85 -6.46 5.04 4.19
C ILE A 85 -5.80 5.83 5.32
N LEU A 86 -6.23 7.07 5.59
CA LEU A 86 -5.72 7.84 6.73
C LEU A 86 -5.99 7.09 8.05
N GLY A 87 -7.18 6.51 8.18
CA GLY A 87 -7.57 5.73 9.36
C GLY A 87 -6.74 4.46 9.51
N ILE A 88 -6.74 3.56 8.51
CA ILE A 88 -6.09 2.26 8.59
C ILE A 88 -4.57 2.38 8.75
N THR A 89 -3.95 3.34 8.05
CA THR A 89 -2.52 3.58 8.16
C THR A 89 -2.15 4.05 9.57
N GLY A 90 -2.99 4.88 10.16
CA GLY A 90 -2.82 5.32 11.54
C GLY A 90 -2.92 4.18 12.54
N LEU A 91 -3.85 3.27 12.35
CA LEU A 91 -3.98 2.08 13.21
C LEU A 91 -2.73 1.20 13.15
N TYR A 92 -2.19 0.94 11.96
CA TYR A 92 -0.95 0.17 11.79
C TYR A 92 0.27 0.88 12.41
N LEU A 93 0.41 2.19 12.19
CA LEU A 93 1.52 2.94 12.77
C LEU A 93 1.46 2.97 14.30
N LEU A 94 0.27 3.22 14.88
CA LEU A 94 0.09 3.22 16.33
C LEU A 94 0.38 1.86 16.94
N GLN A 95 0.01 0.76 16.25
CA GLN A 95 0.37 -0.59 16.64
C GLN A 95 1.89 -0.76 16.70
N GLU A 96 2.62 -0.35 15.66
CA GLU A 96 4.09 -0.41 15.62
C GLU A 96 4.75 0.43 16.72
N ILE A 97 4.22 1.63 16.99
CA ILE A 97 4.72 2.50 18.05
C ILE A 97 4.49 1.84 19.43
N LEU A 98 3.28 1.35 19.69
CA LEU A 98 2.95 0.68 20.96
C LEU A 98 3.85 -0.54 21.19
N ILE A 99 4.06 -1.37 20.18
CA ILE A 99 4.97 -2.51 20.25
C ILE A 99 6.41 -2.04 20.50
N GLY A 100 6.82 -0.97 19.83
CA GLY A 100 8.13 -0.35 20.03
C GLY A 100 8.36 0.14 21.46
N ASP A 101 7.31 0.68 22.09
CA ASP A 101 7.36 1.22 23.46
C ASP A 101 7.43 0.10 24.53
N ILE A 102 6.78 -1.05 24.30
CA ILE A 102 6.70 -2.16 25.28
C ILE A 102 7.71 -3.29 25.04
N SER A 103 8.31 -3.37 23.84
CA SER A 103 9.22 -4.46 23.48
C SER A 103 10.69 -4.07 23.59
N SER A 104 11.54 -5.04 23.98
CA SER A 104 12.98 -4.89 23.90
C SER A 104 13.46 -4.97 22.44
N LEU A 105 14.56 -4.29 22.09
CA LEU A 105 15.15 -4.33 20.74
C LEU A 105 15.39 -5.77 20.23
N ARG A 106 15.70 -6.71 21.13
CA ARG A 106 15.95 -8.11 20.83
C ARG A 106 14.71 -8.84 20.29
N ASN A 107 13.54 -8.58 20.87
CA ASN A 107 12.30 -9.27 20.56
C ASN A 107 11.37 -8.43 19.67
N ARG A 108 11.74 -7.19 19.37
CA ARG A 108 10.88 -6.23 18.66
C ARG A 108 10.43 -6.78 17.30
N LEU A 109 11.34 -7.33 16.50
CA LEU A 109 11.02 -7.88 15.19
C LEU A 109 9.95 -8.98 15.28
N PHE A 110 10.04 -9.85 16.28
CA PHE A 110 9.02 -10.91 16.51
C PHE A 110 7.67 -10.31 16.90
N TRP A 111 7.66 -9.35 17.84
CA TRP A 111 6.42 -8.75 18.30
C TRP A 111 5.78 -7.80 17.26
N SER A 112 6.54 -7.14 16.40
CA SER A 112 5.99 -6.29 15.32
C SER A 112 5.19 -7.07 14.30
N ILE A 113 5.59 -8.30 13.97
CA ILE A 113 4.86 -9.12 12.99
C ILE A 113 3.72 -9.93 13.62
N PHE A 114 3.74 -10.15 14.93
CA PHE A 114 2.77 -10.98 15.62
C PHE A 114 1.30 -10.60 15.34
N PRO A 115 0.92 -9.31 15.34
CA PRO A 115 -0.44 -8.89 15.01
C PRO A 115 -0.85 -9.15 13.54
N SER A 116 0.09 -9.45 12.66
CA SER A 116 -0.20 -9.76 11.25
C SER A 116 -0.55 -11.24 11.02
N ILE A 117 -0.36 -12.11 12.02
CA ILE A 117 -0.67 -13.56 11.90
C ILE A 117 -2.12 -13.81 11.50
N PRO A 118 -3.14 -13.17 12.09
CA PRO A 118 -4.53 -13.34 11.65
C PRO A 118 -4.73 -12.95 10.19
N GLY A 119 -3.96 -11.97 9.69
CA GLY A 119 -3.95 -11.59 8.28
C GLY A 119 -3.57 -12.74 7.35
N GLY A 120 -2.59 -13.56 7.75
CA GLY A 120 -2.22 -14.77 7.03
C GLY A 120 -3.36 -15.78 6.90
N ILE A 121 -4.11 -16.00 7.99
CA ILE A 121 -5.29 -16.87 7.98
C ILE A 121 -6.40 -16.29 7.08
N ASN A 122 -6.60 -14.96 7.15
CA ASN A 122 -7.62 -14.27 6.37
C ASN A 122 -7.42 -14.40 4.86
N ILE A 123 -6.22 -14.57 4.36
CA ILE A 123 -5.95 -14.80 2.92
C ILE A 123 -6.72 -16.03 2.40
N TRP A 124 -6.79 -17.09 3.20
CA TRP A 124 -7.49 -18.31 2.83
C TRP A 124 -9.02 -18.22 2.96
N ILE A 125 -9.50 -17.41 3.92
CA ILE A 125 -10.93 -17.21 4.19
C ILE A 125 -11.51 -16.14 3.25
N SER A 126 -10.74 -15.10 2.94
CA SER A 126 -11.20 -13.91 2.20
C SER A 126 -11.77 -14.24 0.81
N GLY A 127 -11.17 -15.19 0.08
CA GLY A 127 -11.64 -15.60 -1.22
C GLY A 127 -13.06 -16.20 -1.18
N ASN A 128 -13.30 -17.14 -0.25
CA ASN A 128 -14.62 -17.75 -0.07
C ASN A 128 -15.66 -16.71 0.41
N LEU A 129 -15.25 -15.85 1.35
CA LEU A 129 -16.13 -14.81 1.89
C LEU A 129 -16.48 -13.78 0.81
N ALA A 130 -15.47 -13.31 0.07
CA ALA A 130 -15.67 -12.31 -0.98
C ALA A 130 -16.59 -12.84 -2.09
N THR A 131 -16.36 -14.06 -2.58
CA THR A 131 -17.22 -14.67 -3.60
C THR A 131 -18.66 -14.77 -3.12
N LYS A 132 -18.87 -15.32 -1.91
CA LYS A 132 -20.22 -15.50 -1.37
C LYS A 132 -20.96 -14.18 -1.16
N VAL A 133 -20.27 -13.15 -0.67
CA VAL A 133 -20.86 -11.82 -0.47
C VAL A 133 -21.14 -11.14 -1.80
N LEU A 134 -20.26 -11.27 -2.79
CA LEU A 134 -20.48 -10.69 -4.13
C LEU A 134 -21.70 -11.30 -4.82
N GLU A 135 -21.89 -12.62 -4.71
CA GLU A 135 -23.02 -13.34 -5.32
C GLU A 135 -24.35 -13.04 -4.63
N THR A 136 -24.37 -12.83 -3.30
CA THR A 136 -25.61 -12.70 -2.53
C THR A 136 -26.02 -11.28 -2.19
N LEU A 137 -25.07 -10.44 -1.76
CA LEU A 137 -25.31 -9.12 -1.17
C LEU A 137 -24.65 -7.97 -1.94
N GLY A 138 -23.72 -8.31 -2.83
CA GLY A 138 -22.96 -7.36 -3.63
C GLY A 138 -21.82 -6.66 -2.88
N TRP A 139 -20.96 -5.97 -3.63
CA TRP A 139 -19.75 -5.33 -3.12
C TRP A 139 -20.02 -4.16 -2.15
N ARG A 140 -21.17 -3.44 -2.34
CA ARG A 140 -21.55 -2.32 -1.45
C ARG A 140 -21.78 -2.78 -0.03
N PHE A 141 -22.52 -3.86 0.16
CA PHE A 141 -22.73 -4.47 1.47
C PHE A 141 -21.40 -5.01 2.04
N GLY A 142 -20.62 -5.70 1.19
CA GLY A 142 -19.31 -6.22 1.59
C GLY A 142 -18.35 -5.14 2.09
N THR A 143 -18.35 -3.96 1.47
CA THR A 143 -17.58 -2.81 1.92
C THR A 143 -18.19 -2.19 3.18
N GLY A 144 -19.53 -2.10 3.25
CA GLY A 144 -20.25 -1.49 4.37
C GLY A 144 -20.11 -2.23 5.70
N ILE A 145 -19.94 -3.54 5.69
CA ILE A 145 -19.79 -4.34 6.93
C ILE A 145 -18.57 -3.93 7.76
N PHE A 146 -17.49 -3.46 7.11
CA PHE A 146 -16.28 -2.98 7.78
C PHE A 146 -16.51 -1.70 8.58
N VAL A 147 -17.54 -0.91 8.25
CA VAL A 147 -17.93 0.30 9.00
C VAL A 147 -18.25 -0.03 10.46
N LEU A 148 -18.86 -1.20 10.71
CA LEU A 148 -19.29 -1.62 12.05
C LEU A 148 -18.28 -2.56 12.73
N ILE A 149 -17.71 -3.51 12.01
CA ILE A 149 -16.82 -4.51 12.58
C ILE A 149 -15.60 -3.87 13.22
N THR A 150 -14.95 -2.91 12.55
CA THR A 150 -13.69 -2.34 13.04
C THR A 150 -13.88 -1.53 14.34
N PRO A 151 -14.86 -0.63 14.49
CA PRO A 151 -15.11 0.02 15.78
C PRO A 151 -15.41 -0.98 16.90
N ILE A 152 -16.27 -1.98 16.66
CA ILE A 152 -16.64 -2.96 17.68
C ILE A 152 -15.40 -3.72 18.18
N LEU A 153 -14.56 -4.20 17.26
CA LEU A 153 -13.32 -4.91 17.62
C LEU A 153 -12.26 -4.01 18.25
N SER A 154 -12.34 -2.69 18.04
CA SER A 154 -11.40 -1.72 18.61
C SER A 154 -11.75 -1.36 20.08
N VAL A 155 -12.99 -1.56 20.52
CA VAL A 155 -13.45 -1.20 21.88
C VAL A 155 -12.58 -1.83 22.98
N PRO A 156 -12.26 -3.14 22.99
CA PRO A 156 -11.44 -3.74 24.04
C PRO A 156 -10.06 -3.10 24.14
N LEU A 157 -9.42 -2.83 23.00
CA LEU A 157 -8.10 -2.20 22.98
C LEU A 157 -8.16 -0.76 23.50
N ILE A 158 -9.13 0.04 23.06
CA ILE A 158 -9.35 1.40 23.57
C ILE A 158 -9.54 1.38 25.09
N PHE A 159 -10.32 0.44 25.60
CA PHE A 159 -10.57 0.32 27.04
C PHE A 159 -9.29 0.00 27.84
N ILE A 160 -8.46 -0.93 27.33
CA ILE A 160 -7.18 -1.28 27.95
C ILE A 160 -6.23 -0.08 27.94
N LEU A 161 -6.13 0.61 26.81
CA LEU A 161 -5.28 1.79 26.67
C LEU A 161 -5.74 2.94 27.60
N LEU A 162 -7.05 3.20 27.69
CA LEU A 162 -7.61 4.18 28.61
C LEU A 162 -7.29 3.84 30.09
N ARG A 163 -7.40 2.57 30.47
CA ARG A 163 -7.02 2.12 31.83
C ARG A 163 -5.52 2.35 32.08
N ALA A 164 -4.66 1.99 31.14
CA ALA A 164 -3.22 2.19 31.25
C ALA A 164 -2.87 3.69 31.37
N GLN A 165 -3.49 4.54 30.54
CA GLN A 165 -3.32 6.01 30.59
C GLN A 165 -3.79 6.59 31.92
N ASN A 166 -4.96 6.19 32.42
CA ASN A 166 -5.49 6.64 33.71
C ASN A 166 -4.60 6.23 34.89
N ARG A 167 -4.02 5.02 34.86
CA ARG A 167 -3.08 4.57 35.87
C ARG A 167 -1.79 5.37 35.86
N SER A 168 -1.21 5.61 34.70
CA SER A 168 -0.02 6.46 34.53
C SER A 168 -0.29 7.92 34.94
N ASN A 169 -1.45 8.47 34.59
CA ASN A 169 -1.85 9.82 34.98
C ASN A 169 -2.12 9.94 36.48
N SER A 170 -2.54 8.87 37.18
CA SER A 170 -2.70 8.87 38.63
C SER A 170 -1.39 9.14 39.36
N GLU A 171 -0.26 8.65 38.82
CA GLU A 171 1.08 8.90 39.37
C GLU A 171 1.62 10.28 38.98
N ARG A 172 1.14 10.88 37.88
CA ARG A 172 1.57 12.20 37.36
C ARG A 172 0.62 13.36 37.67
N LYS A 173 -0.49 13.12 38.37
CA LYS A 173 -1.57 14.11 38.58
C LYS A 173 -1.18 15.45 39.22
N ILE A 174 -0.02 15.55 39.85
CA ILE A 174 0.40 16.78 40.54
C ILE A 174 0.91 17.87 39.56
N VAL A 175 1.44 17.51 38.40
CA VAL A 175 2.08 18.47 37.46
C VAL A 175 1.19 18.87 36.29
N TYR A 176 0.21 18.05 35.91
CA TYR A 176 -0.55 18.22 34.65
C TYR A 176 -1.81 19.10 34.77
N TYR A 177 -2.44 19.16 35.95
CA TYR A 177 -3.70 19.91 36.15
C TYR A 177 -3.56 21.43 36.04
N CYS A 178 -2.36 21.98 36.23
CA CYS A 178 -2.10 23.41 36.14
C CYS A 178 -2.03 23.96 34.69
N ASN A 179 -1.74 23.09 33.71
CA ASN A 179 -1.51 23.51 32.32
C ASN A 179 -2.72 23.37 31.38
N GLN A 180 -3.70 22.52 31.70
CA GLN A 180 -4.82 22.25 30.78
C GLN A 180 -5.89 23.36 30.76
N LYS A 181 -6.13 24.06 31.85
CA LYS A 181 -7.14 25.13 31.89
C LYS A 181 -6.73 26.39 31.12
N LEU A 182 -5.43 26.60 30.93
CA LEU A 182 -4.91 27.74 30.13
C LEU A 182 -4.90 27.49 28.62
N LEU A 183 -4.97 26.23 28.18
CA LEU A 183 -4.89 25.82 26.77
C LEU A 183 -6.18 26.02 25.98
N PHE A 184 -7.34 26.02 26.66
CA PHE A 184 -8.64 26.18 25.99
C PHE A 184 -8.92 27.59 25.49
N LEU A 185 -8.32 28.62 26.12
CA LEU A 185 -8.50 30.03 25.75
C LEU A 185 -7.56 30.55 24.65
N LYS A 186 -6.65 29.68 24.11
CA LYS A 186 -5.73 30.01 23.00
C LYS A 186 -6.03 29.22 21.71
N LYS A 187 -7.29 28.94 21.43
CA LYS A 187 -7.75 28.03 20.34
C LYS A 187 -7.16 28.34 18.95
N LEU A 188 -7.00 29.57 18.54
CA LEU A 188 -6.42 29.97 17.25
C LEU A 188 -4.88 29.90 17.24
N ARG A 189 -4.23 30.24 18.35
CA ARG A 189 -2.76 30.03 18.48
C ARG A 189 -2.39 28.55 18.62
N GLY A 190 -3.30 27.73 19.15
CA GLY A 190 -3.16 26.28 19.24
C GLY A 190 -3.15 25.59 17.87
N LEU A 191 -4.08 25.97 16.97
CA LEU A 191 -4.17 25.41 15.62
C LEU A 191 -2.92 25.74 14.78
N ARG A 192 -2.45 26.99 14.81
CA ARG A 192 -1.21 27.37 14.12
C ARG A 192 0.00 26.59 14.65
N LYS A 193 0.12 26.43 15.97
CA LYS A 193 1.19 25.62 16.57
C LYS A 193 1.09 24.17 16.13
N PHE A 194 -0.11 23.61 16.10
CA PHE A 194 -0.38 22.25 15.67
C PHE A 194 0.00 22.03 14.20
N LEU A 195 -0.43 22.92 13.29
CA LEU A 195 -0.09 22.85 11.87
C LEU A 195 1.42 22.96 11.63
N ILE A 196 2.11 23.82 12.39
CA ILE A 196 3.59 23.93 12.34
C ILE A 196 4.26 22.66 12.88
N GLN A 197 3.70 22.05 13.93
CA GLN A 197 4.28 20.84 14.53
C GLN A 197 4.12 19.59 13.65
N ILE A 198 3.03 19.50 12.89
CA ILE A 198 2.80 18.42 11.92
C ILE A 198 3.58 18.68 10.62
N ASP A 199 4.09 19.90 10.44
CA ASP A 199 4.62 20.36 9.15
C ASP A 199 3.60 20.23 8.02
N PHE A 200 2.42 20.81 8.25
CA PHE A 200 1.29 20.70 7.32
C PHE A 200 1.62 21.17 5.90
N ILE A 201 2.46 22.20 5.76
CA ILE A 201 2.89 22.72 4.44
C ILE A 201 3.77 21.68 3.73
N GLY A 202 4.73 21.09 4.43
CA GLY A 202 5.56 20.02 3.87
C GLY A 202 4.72 18.83 3.44
N LEU A 203 3.74 18.42 4.27
CA LEU A 203 2.81 17.34 3.92
C LEU A 203 1.96 17.68 2.69
N LEU A 204 1.43 18.90 2.58
CA LEU A 204 0.67 19.33 1.42
C LEU A 204 1.51 19.34 0.14
N LEU A 205 2.72 19.89 0.19
CA LEU A 205 3.62 19.92 -0.95
C LEU A 205 4.00 18.52 -1.41
N LEU A 206 4.32 17.63 -0.48
CA LEU A 206 4.62 16.24 -0.78
C LEU A 206 3.42 15.50 -1.38
N SER A 207 2.23 15.69 -0.78
CA SER A 207 0.98 15.07 -1.24
C SER A 207 0.63 15.46 -2.65
N PHE A 208 0.60 16.78 -2.87
CA PHE A 208 0.23 17.33 -4.17
C PHE A 208 1.27 16.95 -5.23
N GLY A 209 2.56 17.07 -4.91
CA GLY A 209 3.64 16.74 -5.82
C GLY A 209 3.65 15.27 -6.21
N ALA A 210 3.63 14.36 -5.23
CA ALA A 210 3.59 12.92 -5.49
C ALA A 210 2.28 12.51 -6.17
N GLY A 211 1.13 13.04 -5.72
CA GLY A 211 -0.18 12.75 -6.31
C GLY A 211 -0.25 13.17 -7.77
N CYS A 212 0.12 14.42 -8.10
CA CYS A 212 0.10 14.91 -9.49
C CYS A 212 1.01 14.08 -10.41
N ILE A 213 2.22 13.73 -9.96
CA ILE A 213 3.15 12.97 -10.81
C ILE A 213 2.68 11.52 -10.97
N LEU A 214 2.38 10.82 -9.87
CA LEU A 214 2.09 9.39 -9.92
C LEU A 214 0.73 9.08 -10.54
N VAL A 215 -0.31 9.87 -10.22
CA VAL A 215 -1.63 9.71 -10.83
C VAL A 215 -1.57 10.05 -12.31
N ASN A 216 -0.91 11.16 -12.67
CA ASN A 216 -0.77 11.56 -14.06
C ASN A 216 0.02 10.52 -14.87
N LEU A 217 1.10 9.95 -14.32
CA LEU A 217 1.85 8.85 -14.94
C LEU A 217 0.96 7.65 -15.25
N THR A 218 -0.02 7.37 -14.40
CA THR A 218 -0.95 6.24 -14.57
C THR A 218 -2.02 6.52 -15.63
N ILE A 219 -2.52 7.78 -15.73
CA ILE A 219 -3.63 8.15 -16.61
C ILE A 219 -3.13 8.61 -17.99
N ALA A 220 -1.91 9.12 -18.09
CA ALA A 220 -1.35 9.62 -19.34
C ALA A 220 -1.45 8.57 -20.46
N ASN A 221 -1.99 8.96 -21.60
CA ASN A 221 -2.36 8.12 -22.74
C ASN A 221 -3.59 7.21 -22.52
N ALA A 222 -4.29 7.36 -21.40
CA ALA A 222 -5.58 6.69 -21.17
C ALA A 222 -6.75 7.63 -21.56
N TYR A 223 -7.87 7.06 -21.92
CA TYR A 223 -9.13 7.83 -22.16
C TYR A 223 -9.01 8.98 -23.17
N GLY A 224 -8.16 8.85 -24.19
CA GLY A 224 -7.96 9.89 -25.22
C GLY A 224 -7.05 11.04 -24.81
N SER A 225 -6.45 10.99 -23.61
CA SER A 225 -5.36 11.90 -23.23
C SER A 225 -4.04 11.46 -23.86
N SER A 226 -3.18 12.41 -24.22
CA SER A 226 -1.85 12.13 -24.77
C SER A 226 -0.75 12.62 -23.80
N TRP A 227 0.43 12.04 -23.90
CA TRP A 227 1.62 12.55 -23.22
C TRP A 227 1.96 14.01 -23.60
N THR A 228 1.51 14.44 -24.77
CA THR A 228 1.69 15.79 -25.31
C THR A 228 0.59 16.78 -24.93
N ASP A 229 -0.46 16.32 -24.27
CA ASP A 229 -1.56 17.18 -23.85
C ASP A 229 -1.11 18.21 -22.82
N VAL A 230 -1.58 19.43 -22.97
CA VAL A 230 -1.27 20.55 -22.08
C VAL A 230 -1.58 20.21 -20.62
N HIS A 231 -2.71 19.55 -20.35
CA HIS A 231 -3.08 19.12 -18.99
C HIS A 231 -2.07 18.15 -18.39
N THR A 232 -1.63 17.15 -19.16
CA THR A 232 -0.63 16.16 -18.75
C THR A 232 0.70 16.84 -18.43
N ILE A 233 1.17 17.72 -19.31
CA ILE A 233 2.43 18.47 -19.13
C ILE A 233 2.34 19.39 -17.90
N LEU A 234 1.24 20.13 -17.73
CA LEU A 234 1.04 21.03 -16.59
C LEU A 234 1.04 20.26 -15.26
N LEU A 235 0.38 19.11 -15.19
CA LEU A 235 0.37 18.29 -13.97
C LEU A 235 1.77 17.78 -13.61
N PHE A 236 2.62 17.41 -14.58
CA PHE A 236 4.01 17.05 -14.31
C PHE A 236 4.83 18.26 -13.86
N ILE A 237 4.65 19.43 -14.47
CA ILE A 237 5.36 20.66 -14.08
C ILE A 237 4.95 21.06 -12.64
N PHE A 238 3.66 21.17 -12.35
CA PHE A 238 3.19 21.55 -11.02
C PHE A 238 3.56 20.49 -9.96
N GLY A 239 3.50 19.22 -10.32
CA GLY A 239 3.95 18.13 -9.44
C GLY A 239 5.44 18.23 -9.13
N GLY A 240 6.27 18.45 -10.15
CA GLY A 240 7.72 18.64 -10.01
C GLY A 240 8.08 19.87 -9.19
N LEU A 241 7.45 21.03 -9.50
CA LEU A 241 7.64 22.27 -8.73
C LEU A 241 7.22 22.09 -7.25
N SER A 242 6.13 21.35 -7.00
CA SER A 242 5.69 21.06 -5.63
C SER A 242 6.67 20.19 -4.88
N LEU A 243 7.28 19.16 -5.50
CA LEU A 243 8.32 18.36 -4.87
C LEU A 243 9.60 19.17 -4.62
N ILE A 244 10.03 20.01 -5.56
CA ILE A 244 11.16 20.92 -5.35
C ILE A 244 10.84 21.87 -4.21
N GLY A 245 9.62 22.43 -4.17
CA GLY A 245 9.12 23.27 -3.08
C GLY A 245 9.10 22.54 -1.75
N PHE A 246 8.74 21.25 -1.72
CA PHE A 246 8.80 20.41 -0.52
C PHE A 246 10.23 20.30 0.03
N PHE A 247 11.22 19.95 -0.80
CA PHE A 247 12.61 19.86 -0.36
C PHE A 247 13.16 21.22 0.09
N ALA A 248 12.85 22.29 -0.63
CA ALA A 248 13.25 23.64 -0.23
C ALA A 248 12.61 24.04 1.11
N TRP A 249 11.31 23.75 1.29
CA TRP A 249 10.61 23.99 2.53
C TRP A 249 11.21 23.19 3.70
N ASP A 250 11.41 21.89 3.51
CA ASP A 250 11.88 20.98 4.57
C ASP A 250 13.31 21.32 5.02
N ILE A 251 14.18 21.77 4.08
CA ILE A 251 15.57 22.12 4.38
C ILE A 251 15.70 23.51 5.02
N TYR A 252 15.00 24.51 4.50
CA TYR A 252 15.24 25.91 4.87
C TYR A 252 14.22 26.51 5.82
N TYR A 253 12.95 26.07 5.78
CA TYR A 253 11.85 26.73 6.48
C TYR A 253 11.18 25.87 7.55
N ALA A 254 11.20 24.54 7.44
CA ALA A 254 10.51 23.67 8.37
C ALA A 254 11.15 23.71 9.76
N LYS A 255 10.39 24.11 10.77
CA LYS A 255 10.84 24.08 12.18
C LYS A 255 11.03 22.67 12.70
N LYS A 256 10.26 21.73 12.19
CA LYS A 256 10.35 20.30 12.45
C LYS A 256 10.28 19.57 11.12
N PRO A 257 11.42 19.40 10.41
CA PRO A 257 11.44 18.81 9.09
C PRO A 257 10.87 17.39 9.10
N LEU A 258 10.21 17.00 8.00
CA LEU A 258 9.71 15.64 7.80
C LEU A 258 10.88 14.68 7.60
N LEU A 259 11.92 15.12 6.87
CA LEU A 259 13.13 14.35 6.62
C LEU A 259 14.29 14.95 7.40
N PRO A 260 14.65 14.38 8.59
CA PRO A 260 15.79 14.88 9.35
C PRO A 260 17.11 14.47 8.66
N PHE A 261 17.57 15.27 7.71
CA PHE A 261 18.80 15.03 6.92
C PHE A 261 20.03 14.74 7.76
N ARG A 262 20.06 15.21 9.02
CA ARG A 262 21.17 14.92 9.96
C ARG A 262 21.29 13.43 10.29
N LEU A 263 20.17 12.68 10.26
CA LEU A 263 20.15 11.25 10.53
C LEU A 263 20.62 10.43 9.32
N LEU A 264 20.51 10.98 8.09
CA LEU A 264 20.99 10.35 6.86
C LEU A 264 22.51 10.24 6.72
N LYS A 265 23.29 10.65 7.73
CA LYS A 265 24.74 10.42 7.75
C LYS A 265 25.13 8.96 8.04
N ASN A 266 24.22 8.17 8.61
CA ASN A 266 24.48 6.77 8.93
C ASN A 266 24.32 5.87 7.69
N LYS A 267 25.36 5.14 7.30
CA LYS A 267 25.35 4.23 6.13
C LYS A 267 24.24 3.18 6.19
N THR A 268 23.98 2.62 7.37
CA THR A 268 22.90 1.63 7.56
C THR A 268 21.53 2.24 7.27
N LEU A 269 21.32 3.48 7.68
CA LEU A 269 20.06 4.19 7.45
C LEU A 269 19.88 4.50 5.95
N ILE A 270 20.95 4.97 5.27
CA ILE A 270 20.90 5.23 3.81
C ILE A 270 20.58 3.95 3.04
N ILE A 271 21.29 2.85 3.32
CA ILE A 271 21.09 1.57 2.64
C ILE A 271 19.66 1.04 2.93
N GLY A 272 19.21 1.15 4.17
CA GLY A 272 17.85 0.74 4.53
C GLY A 272 16.77 1.55 3.82
N MET A 273 16.95 2.87 3.65
CA MET A 273 16.03 3.71 2.88
C MET A 273 16.08 3.39 1.38
N LEU A 274 17.25 3.09 0.81
CA LEU A 274 17.36 2.63 -0.58
C LEU A 274 16.61 1.29 -0.79
N LEU A 275 16.71 0.36 0.16
CA LEU A 275 15.94 -0.88 0.12
C LEU A 275 14.44 -0.63 0.28
N ALA A 276 14.02 0.34 1.11
CA ALA A 276 12.63 0.76 1.24
C ALA A 276 12.08 1.42 -0.03
N ILE A 277 12.94 1.95 -0.91
CA ILE A 277 12.55 2.46 -2.22
C ILE A 277 12.46 1.33 -3.25
N THR A 278 13.48 0.52 -3.37
CA THR A 278 13.62 -0.42 -4.48
C THR A 278 12.75 -1.67 -4.34
N HIS A 279 12.71 -2.25 -3.15
CA HIS A 279 12.02 -3.55 -2.94
C HIS A 279 10.48 -3.43 -3.06
N PRO A 280 9.78 -2.47 -2.40
CA PRO A 280 8.32 -2.33 -2.58
C PRO A 280 7.95 -1.88 -3.99
N ALA A 281 8.73 -0.97 -4.62
CA ALA A 281 8.47 -0.55 -5.99
C ALA A 281 8.44 -1.74 -6.95
N ALA A 282 9.47 -2.59 -6.90
CA ALA A 282 9.53 -3.80 -7.73
C ALA A 282 8.34 -4.74 -7.48
N GLY A 283 7.97 -4.94 -6.21
CA GLY A 283 6.83 -5.76 -5.82
C GLY A 283 5.52 -5.26 -6.40
N HIS A 284 5.23 -3.98 -6.27
CA HIS A 284 4.00 -3.37 -6.76
C HIS A 284 3.95 -3.34 -8.29
N VAL A 285 5.05 -3.03 -8.99
CA VAL A 285 5.11 -3.13 -10.45
C VAL A 285 4.68 -4.51 -10.94
N ALA A 286 5.11 -5.57 -10.28
CA ALA A 286 4.81 -6.94 -10.66
C ALA A 286 3.40 -7.41 -10.26
N SER A 287 2.81 -6.86 -9.18
CA SER A 287 1.56 -7.36 -8.61
C SER A 287 0.31 -6.60 -9.03
N GLU A 288 0.44 -5.40 -9.64
CA GLU A 288 -0.68 -4.46 -9.85
C GLU A 288 -1.90 -5.07 -10.58
N TYR A 289 -1.68 -5.74 -11.69
CA TYR A 289 -2.74 -6.42 -12.46
C TYR A 289 -2.63 -7.94 -12.42
N PHE A 290 -1.90 -8.50 -11.46
CA PHE A 290 -1.68 -9.94 -11.40
C PHE A 290 -2.97 -10.73 -11.17
N TYR A 291 -3.85 -10.23 -10.32
CA TYR A 291 -5.16 -10.85 -10.09
C TYR A 291 -6.00 -10.89 -11.38
N THR A 292 -6.05 -9.79 -12.14
CA THR A 292 -6.76 -9.72 -13.42
C THR A 292 -6.17 -10.71 -14.42
N PHE A 293 -4.84 -10.81 -14.50
CA PHE A 293 -4.17 -11.80 -15.34
C PHE A 293 -4.53 -13.23 -14.93
N LEU A 294 -4.60 -13.55 -13.64
CA LEU A 294 -4.96 -14.90 -13.19
C LEU A 294 -6.40 -15.27 -13.61
N VAL A 295 -7.35 -14.35 -13.47
CA VAL A 295 -8.76 -14.63 -13.83
C VAL A 295 -8.96 -14.59 -15.34
N VAL A 296 -8.51 -13.54 -16.00
CA VAL A 296 -8.80 -13.27 -17.41
C VAL A 296 -7.79 -13.98 -18.33
N GLY A 297 -6.49 -13.90 -18.04
CA GLY A 297 -5.44 -14.47 -18.87
C GLY A 297 -5.27 -15.98 -18.67
N SER A 298 -5.17 -16.44 -17.41
CA SER A 298 -4.95 -17.86 -17.09
C SER A 298 -6.24 -18.66 -16.85
N GLY A 299 -7.43 -18.04 -16.88
CA GLY A 299 -8.70 -18.73 -16.66
C GLY A 299 -8.86 -19.34 -15.26
N GLN A 300 -8.15 -18.80 -14.23
CA GLN A 300 -8.29 -19.27 -12.86
C GLN A 300 -9.63 -18.79 -12.27
N SER A 301 -10.23 -19.63 -11.43
CA SER A 301 -11.41 -19.21 -10.67
C SER A 301 -11.05 -18.04 -9.73
N VAL A 302 -12.03 -17.20 -9.38
CA VAL A 302 -11.89 -16.08 -8.42
C VAL A 302 -11.21 -16.54 -7.13
N LEU A 303 -11.62 -17.70 -6.61
CA LEU A 303 -11.04 -18.31 -5.41
C LEU A 303 -9.55 -18.65 -5.60
N SER A 304 -9.21 -19.31 -6.72
CA SER A 304 -7.82 -19.68 -7.03
C SER A 304 -6.95 -18.44 -7.21
N ALA A 305 -7.43 -17.46 -7.96
CA ALA A 305 -6.74 -16.20 -8.23
C ALA A 305 -6.47 -15.41 -6.94
N THR A 306 -7.48 -15.29 -6.05
CA THR A 306 -7.33 -14.63 -4.74
C THR A 306 -6.28 -15.31 -3.87
N ARG A 307 -6.26 -16.66 -3.85
CA ARG A 307 -5.27 -17.43 -3.07
C ARG A 307 -3.86 -17.30 -3.65
N ILE A 308 -3.71 -17.37 -4.97
CA ILE A 308 -2.41 -17.23 -5.63
C ILE A 308 -1.85 -15.81 -5.46
N SER A 309 -2.68 -14.78 -5.63
CA SER A 309 -2.24 -13.39 -5.45
C SER A 309 -1.90 -13.05 -4.00
N GLY A 310 -2.58 -13.65 -3.03
CA GLY A 310 -2.31 -13.47 -1.61
C GLY A 310 -1.16 -14.32 -1.06
N LEU A 311 -0.69 -15.33 -1.81
CA LEU A 311 0.27 -16.32 -1.32
C LEU A 311 1.61 -15.71 -0.90
N ALA A 312 2.12 -14.72 -1.63
CA ALA A 312 3.36 -14.04 -1.29
C ALA A 312 3.26 -13.39 0.09
N THR A 313 2.16 -12.70 0.39
CA THR A 313 1.95 -12.08 1.71
C THR A 313 1.75 -13.13 2.80
N PHE A 314 1.04 -14.23 2.53
CA PHE A 314 0.95 -15.33 3.47
C PHE A 314 2.33 -15.84 3.89
N ILE A 315 3.17 -16.16 2.91
CA ILE A 315 4.53 -16.65 3.14
C ILE A 315 5.39 -15.60 3.84
N SER A 316 5.25 -14.31 3.49
CA SER A 316 6.04 -13.23 4.07
C SER A 316 5.81 -13.09 5.58
N ILE A 317 4.58 -13.24 6.06
CA ILE A 317 4.23 -13.18 7.48
C ILE A 317 4.98 -14.28 8.25
N TYR A 318 4.88 -15.52 7.81
CA TYR A 318 5.52 -16.65 8.51
C TYR A 318 7.04 -16.64 8.37
N THR A 319 7.57 -16.24 7.20
CA THR A 319 9.00 -16.10 6.99
C THR A 319 9.58 -14.97 7.86
N CYS A 320 8.85 -13.88 8.04
CA CYS A 320 9.26 -12.81 8.94
C CYS A 320 9.26 -13.26 10.41
N LEU A 321 8.26 -14.05 10.85
CA LEU A 321 8.26 -14.65 12.19
C LEU A 321 9.49 -15.53 12.42
N LEU A 322 9.81 -16.40 11.45
CA LEU A 322 11.00 -17.26 11.51
C LEU A 322 12.27 -16.39 11.54
N SER A 323 12.36 -15.34 10.72
CA SER A 323 13.47 -14.41 10.73
C SER A 323 13.65 -13.73 12.09
N GLY A 324 12.55 -13.32 12.75
CA GLY A 324 12.55 -12.77 14.10
C GLY A 324 13.12 -13.75 15.13
N ALA A 325 12.74 -15.03 15.06
CA ALA A 325 13.29 -16.07 15.93
C ALA A 325 14.79 -16.31 15.68
N ILE A 326 15.23 -16.31 14.41
CA ILE A 326 16.64 -16.46 14.03
C ILE A 326 17.45 -15.25 14.51
N VAL A 327 16.96 -14.02 14.30
CA VAL A 327 17.63 -12.79 14.73
C VAL A 327 17.75 -12.75 16.25
N ASN A 328 16.73 -13.17 16.98
CA ASN A 328 16.79 -13.23 18.44
C ASN A 328 17.95 -14.11 18.95
N ARG A 329 18.30 -15.18 18.24
CA ARG A 329 19.42 -16.08 18.59
C ARG A 329 20.75 -15.57 18.04
N THR A 330 20.80 -15.21 16.76
CA THR A 330 22.05 -14.91 16.03
C THR A 330 22.51 -13.45 16.17
N LYS A 331 21.58 -12.51 16.43
CA LYS A 331 21.80 -11.05 16.46
C LYS A 331 22.37 -10.49 15.14
N ARG A 332 22.18 -11.19 14.01
CA ARG A 332 22.75 -10.84 12.70
C ARG A 332 21.66 -10.61 11.66
N LEU A 333 21.21 -9.36 11.49
CA LEU A 333 20.23 -8.95 10.48
C LEU A 333 20.76 -8.99 9.04
N LYS A 334 22.05 -8.63 8.85
CA LYS A 334 22.66 -8.46 7.53
C LYS A 334 22.46 -9.67 6.61
N TRP A 335 22.78 -10.87 7.07
CA TRP A 335 22.74 -12.07 6.24
C TRP A 335 21.31 -12.49 5.88
N ILE A 336 20.35 -12.19 6.74
CA ILE A 336 18.92 -12.44 6.48
C ILE A 336 18.43 -11.55 5.35
N ILE A 337 18.78 -10.25 5.39
CA ILE A 337 18.42 -9.29 4.34
C ILE A 337 19.10 -9.66 3.00
N VAL A 338 20.38 -10.04 3.01
CA VAL A 338 21.09 -10.48 1.81
C VAL A 338 20.45 -11.73 1.21
N PHE A 339 20.13 -12.73 2.02
CA PHE A 339 19.43 -13.93 1.55
C PHE A 339 18.04 -13.60 1.00
N GLY A 340 17.31 -12.67 1.65
CA GLY A 340 16.06 -12.12 1.13
C GLY A 340 16.19 -11.52 -0.27
N GLY A 341 17.26 -10.75 -0.51
CA GLY A 341 17.55 -10.19 -1.83
C GLY A 341 17.83 -11.24 -2.91
N VAL A 342 18.51 -12.34 -2.55
CA VAL A 342 18.71 -13.49 -3.48
C VAL A 342 17.37 -14.14 -3.81
N MET A 343 16.50 -14.35 -2.81
CA MET A 343 15.15 -14.89 -3.03
C MET A 343 14.30 -13.99 -3.91
N ASP A 344 14.45 -12.66 -3.78
CA ASP A 344 13.77 -11.69 -4.64
C ASP A 344 14.18 -11.82 -6.10
N ALA A 345 15.48 -11.89 -6.36
CA ALA A 345 16.01 -12.07 -7.71
C ALA A 345 15.54 -13.39 -8.33
N LEU A 346 15.52 -14.48 -7.56
CA LEU A 346 14.97 -15.77 -8.02
C LEU A 346 13.47 -15.67 -8.30
N GLY A 347 12.70 -15.03 -7.42
CA GLY A 347 11.26 -14.84 -7.60
C GLY A 347 10.93 -14.09 -8.89
N PHE A 348 11.62 -12.97 -9.15
CA PHE A 348 11.43 -12.21 -10.40
C PHE A 348 11.91 -12.98 -11.64
N GLY A 349 13.04 -13.69 -11.55
CA GLY A 349 13.51 -14.55 -12.62
C GLY A 349 12.50 -15.66 -13.01
N LEU A 350 11.90 -16.29 -11.99
CA LEU A 350 10.85 -17.28 -12.21
C LEU A 350 9.55 -16.64 -12.73
N MET A 351 9.21 -15.42 -12.33
CA MET A 351 8.06 -14.69 -12.91
C MET A 351 8.23 -14.46 -14.41
N MET A 352 9.43 -14.13 -14.87
CA MET A 352 9.69 -13.94 -16.29
C MET A 352 9.47 -15.24 -17.08
N ARG A 353 9.80 -16.38 -16.49
CA ARG A 353 9.68 -17.71 -17.12
C ARG A 353 8.26 -18.27 -17.07
N TYR A 354 7.56 -18.10 -15.94
CA TYR A 354 6.32 -18.81 -15.64
C TYR A 354 5.07 -17.94 -15.62
N ARG A 355 5.14 -16.65 -16.02
CA ARG A 355 3.98 -15.77 -16.05
C ARG A 355 3.34 -15.76 -17.45
N HIS A 356 2.93 -16.94 -17.91
CA HIS A 356 2.25 -17.13 -19.19
C HIS A 356 0.87 -17.77 -18.96
N ALA A 357 -0.07 -17.49 -19.87
CA ALA A 357 -1.45 -17.98 -19.78
C ALA A 357 -1.55 -19.51 -19.78
N GLU A 358 -0.63 -20.18 -20.49
CA GLU A 358 -0.62 -21.63 -20.70
C GLU A 358 -0.01 -22.41 -19.52
N ASN A 359 0.60 -21.70 -18.56
CA ASN A 359 1.32 -22.31 -17.46
C ASN A 359 0.37 -22.95 -16.42
N SER A 360 0.86 -24.04 -15.84
CA SER A 360 0.15 -24.76 -14.77
C SER A 360 0.02 -23.90 -13.50
N LYS A 361 -0.92 -24.24 -12.62
CA LYS A 361 -1.09 -23.56 -11.33
C LYS A 361 0.20 -23.57 -10.50
N PHE A 362 0.94 -24.67 -10.53
CA PHE A 362 2.19 -24.79 -9.78
C PHE A 362 3.24 -23.79 -10.27
N GLU A 363 3.37 -23.62 -11.58
CA GLU A 363 4.30 -22.66 -12.18
C GLU A 363 3.93 -21.20 -11.87
N LEU A 364 2.64 -20.89 -11.75
CA LEU A 364 2.18 -19.56 -11.32
C LEU A 364 2.39 -19.32 -9.82
N VAL A 365 2.33 -20.37 -9.01
CA VAL A 365 2.52 -20.33 -7.55
C VAL A 365 3.99 -20.20 -7.17
N LEU A 366 4.88 -20.90 -7.86
CA LEU A 366 6.30 -21.00 -7.51
C LEU A 366 7.00 -19.63 -7.36
N PRO A 367 6.86 -18.68 -8.28
CA PRO A 367 7.41 -17.33 -8.13
C PRO A 367 6.88 -16.60 -6.89
N GLN A 368 5.60 -16.80 -6.52
CA GLN A 368 5.00 -16.16 -5.36
C GLN A 368 5.59 -16.68 -4.05
N ILE A 369 6.03 -17.94 -4.01
CA ILE A 369 6.73 -18.51 -2.85
C ILE A 369 8.06 -17.78 -2.62
N PHE A 370 8.89 -17.65 -3.65
CA PHE A 370 10.18 -16.96 -3.53
C PHE A 370 10.02 -15.49 -3.20
N ARG A 371 9.04 -14.82 -3.81
CA ARG A 371 8.67 -13.44 -3.51
C ARG A 371 8.24 -13.29 -2.05
N GLY A 372 7.38 -14.16 -1.55
CA GLY A 372 6.94 -14.13 -0.16
C GLY A 372 8.08 -14.34 0.84
N ILE A 373 9.00 -15.26 0.54
CA ILE A 373 10.22 -15.46 1.35
C ILE A 373 11.04 -14.16 1.38
N SER A 374 11.28 -13.54 0.22
CA SER A 374 12.00 -12.28 0.13
C SER A 374 11.34 -11.16 0.95
N GLU A 375 10.05 -10.95 0.75
CA GLU A 375 9.29 -9.89 1.42
C GLU A 375 9.36 -10.02 2.95
N GLY A 376 9.28 -11.25 3.48
CA GLY A 376 9.42 -11.52 4.91
C GLY A 376 10.85 -11.34 5.45
N LEU A 377 11.87 -11.51 4.61
CA LEU A 377 13.28 -11.37 5.01
C LEU A 377 13.84 -9.96 4.77
N VAL A 378 13.16 -9.09 4.02
CA VAL A 378 13.63 -7.73 3.71
C VAL A 378 12.84 -6.67 4.46
N GLY A 379 11.53 -6.59 4.32
CA GLY A 379 10.71 -5.47 4.79
C GLY A 379 10.90 -5.16 6.28
N PHE A 380 10.38 -6.00 7.16
CA PHE A 380 10.49 -5.79 8.61
C PHE A 380 11.93 -5.91 9.16
N PRO A 381 12.81 -6.83 8.67
CA PRO A 381 14.21 -6.84 9.09
C PRO A 381 14.98 -5.56 8.77
N VAL A 382 14.73 -4.91 7.62
CA VAL A 382 15.31 -3.60 7.29
C VAL A 382 14.79 -2.52 8.24
N GLN A 383 13.48 -2.49 8.53
CA GLN A 383 12.90 -1.58 9.51
C GLN A 383 13.57 -1.76 10.88
N ALA A 384 13.72 -3.00 11.35
CA ALA A 384 14.38 -3.31 12.62
C ALA A 384 15.86 -2.87 12.62
N ALA A 385 16.58 -3.03 11.51
CA ALA A 385 17.96 -2.58 11.36
C ALA A 385 18.09 -1.06 11.46
N ILE A 386 17.18 -0.31 10.85
CA ILE A 386 17.12 1.16 10.93
C ILE A 386 16.79 1.61 12.34
N GLN A 387 15.83 0.97 13.00
CA GLN A 387 15.46 1.27 14.38
C GLN A 387 16.60 0.99 15.36
N ALA A 388 17.40 -0.06 15.14
CA ALA A 388 18.50 -0.44 16.02
C ALA A 388 19.66 0.57 16.04
N VAL A 389 19.90 1.28 14.93
CA VAL A 389 20.96 2.31 14.84
C VAL A 389 20.48 3.70 15.22
N SER A 390 19.22 3.84 15.58
CA SER A 390 18.58 5.12 15.86
C SER A 390 18.43 5.36 17.36
N PRO A 391 18.64 6.61 17.86
CA PRO A 391 18.35 6.95 19.24
C PRO A 391 16.89 6.67 19.61
N HIS A 392 16.63 6.17 20.82
CA HIS A 392 15.27 5.81 21.26
C HIS A 392 14.29 6.99 21.18
N GLN A 393 14.74 8.21 21.41
CA GLN A 393 13.95 9.43 21.33
C GLN A 393 13.39 9.69 19.91
N ASN A 394 14.06 9.19 18.87
CA ASN A 394 13.70 9.40 17.46
C ASN A 394 13.03 8.15 16.84
N LEU A 395 12.77 7.12 17.62
CA LEU A 395 12.29 5.83 17.12
C LEU A 395 10.98 5.96 16.32
N ALA A 396 9.99 6.64 16.88
CA ALA A 396 8.69 6.85 16.22
C ALA A 396 8.84 7.64 14.92
N THR A 397 9.64 8.71 14.94
CA THR A 397 9.90 9.55 13.75
C THR A 397 10.58 8.75 12.64
N ILE A 398 11.61 7.97 12.98
CA ILE A 398 12.37 7.19 11.99
C ILE A 398 11.52 6.04 11.42
N THR A 399 10.72 5.39 12.25
CA THR A 399 9.76 4.37 11.81
C THR A 399 8.74 4.98 10.84
N ALA A 400 8.19 6.15 11.18
CA ALA A 400 7.23 6.84 10.31
C ALA A 400 7.86 7.24 8.96
N ILE A 401 9.11 7.72 8.94
CA ILE A 401 9.83 8.07 7.71
C ILE A 401 10.10 6.82 6.87
N TYR A 402 10.55 5.74 7.49
CA TYR A 402 10.75 4.47 6.79
C TYR A 402 9.46 3.99 6.12
N LEU A 403 8.35 3.97 6.86
CA LEU A 403 7.05 3.56 6.33
C LEU A 403 6.52 4.54 5.27
N MET A 404 6.74 5.85 5.44
CA MET A 404 6.42 6.85 4.42
C MET A 404 7.13 6.55 3.09
N VAL A 405 8.44 6.32 3.14
CA VAL A 405 9.26 5.99 1.96
C VAL A 405 8.82 4.65 1.36
N PHE A 406 8.55 3.65 2.20
CA PHE A 406 8.08 2.33 1.78
C PHE A 406 6.76 2.39 1.01
N TYR A 407 5.75 3.11 1.53
CA TYR A 407 4.45 3.24 0.86
C TYR A 407 4.52 4.12 -0.38
N LEU A 408 5.29 5.22 -0.34
CA LEU A 408 5.49 6.07 -1.52
C LEU A 408 6.14 5.28 -2.66
N SER A 409 7.10 4.43 -2.33
CA SER A 409 7.74 3.51 -3.27
C SER A 409 6.75 2.51 -3.87
N GLY A 410 5.84 1.96 -3.05
CA GLY A 410 4.72 1.14 -3.54
C GLY A 410 3.85 1.89 -4.56
N GLY A 411 3.56 3.17 -4.29
CA GLY A 411 2.85 4.05 -5.23
C GLY A 411 3.58 4.28 -6.54
N ILE A 412 4.90 4.46 -6.50
CA ILE A 412 5.74 4.54 -7.70
C ILE A 412 5.63 3.24 -8.51
N GLY A 413 5.74 2.10 -7.84
CA GLY A 413 5.59 0.79 -8.48
C GLY A 413 4.20 0.59 -9.11
N ALA A 414 3.13 0.93 -8.40
CA ALA A 414 1.76 0.86 -8.90
C ALA A 414 1.54 1.78 -10.12
N ALA A 415 2.07 3.03 -10.09
CA ALA A 415 1.97 3.96 -11.20
C ALA A 415 2.72 3.47 -12.45
N ILE A 416 3.92 2.90 -12.29
CA ILE A 416 4.69 2.31 -13.39
C ILE A 416 3.96 1.09 -13.97
N GLY A 417 3.54 0.15 -13.12
CA GLY A 417 2.78 -1.03 -13.54
C GLY A 417 1.46 -0.66 -14.22
N GLY A 418 0.74 0.31 -13.65
CA GLY A 418 -0.49 0.86 -14.21
C GLY A 418 -0.29 1.50 -15.57
N SER A 419 0.74 2.34 -15.70
CA SER A 419 1.08 3.01 -16.97
C SER A 419 1.39 1.99 -18.08
N ILE A 420 2.17 0.94 -17.77
CA ILE A 420 2.47 -0.12 -18.74
C ILE A 420 1.20 -0.84 -19.17
N TRP A 421 0.35 -1.20 -18.22
CA TRP A 421 -0.91 -1.91 -18.49
C TRP A 421 -1.85 -1.07 -19.36
N VAL A 422 -2.10 0.17 -18.95
CA VAL A 422 -3.06 1.06 -19.63
C VAL A 422 -2.59 1.43 -21.05
N ASN A 423 -1.28 1.55 -21.27
CA ASN A 423 -0.76 1.93 -22.59
C ASN A 423 -0.54 0.72 -23.52
N LYS A 424 -0.02 -0.40 -22.99
CA LYS A 424 0.40 -1.52 -23.84
C LYS A 424 -0.67 -2.58 -24.05
N LEU A 425 -1.54 -2.80 -23.06
CA LEU A 425 -2.58 -3.83 -23.18
C LEU A 425 -3.60 -3.52 -24.29
N PRO A 426 -4.17 -2.31 -24.41
CA PRO A 426 -5.08 -2.00 -25.51
C PRO A 426 -4.42 -2.14 -26.89
N GLU A 427 -3.18 -1.66 -27.02
CA GLU A 427 -2.41 -1.80 -28.27
C GLU A 427 -2.30 -3.28 -28.69
N LYS A 428 -1.97 -4.16 -27.75
CA LYS A 428 -1.85 -5.60 -28.00
C LYS A 428 -3.20 -6.30 -28.24
N ILE A 429 -4.25 -5.91 -27.52
CA ILE A 429 -5.59 -6.47 -27.74
C ILE A 429 -6.09 -6.09 -29.14
N HIS A 430 -5.93 -4.83 -29.56
CA HIS A 430 -6.31 -4.40 -30.91
C HIS A 430 -5.45 -5.06 -31.99
N GLU A 431 -4.17 -5.35 -31.73
CA GLU A 431 -3.29 -6.10 -32.65
C GLU A 431 -3.82 -7.53 -32.87
N TYR A 432 -4.21 -8.22 -31.79
CA TYR A 432 -4.67 -9.62 -31.85
C TYR A 432 -6.14 -9.80 -32.24
N LEU A 433 -6.98 -8.79 -31.97
CA LEU A 433 -8.40 -8.73 -32.37
C LEU A 433 -8.67 -7.74 -33.51
N ALA A 434 -7.71 -7.59 -34.43
CA ALA A 434 -7.78 -6.60 -35.51
C ALA A 434 -9.06 -6.67 -36.36
N SER A 435 -9.72 -7.84 -36.42
CA SER A 435 -10.98 -8.05 -37.15
C SER A 435 -12.20 -7.46 -36.47
N ASN A 436 -12.17 -7.13 -35.16
CA ASN A 436 -13.31 -6.63 -34.40
C ASN A 436 -12.90 -5.61 -33.33
N SER A 437 -12.80 -4.34 -33.72
CA SER A 437 -12.38 -3.24 -32.82
C SER A 437 -13.36 -3.03 -31.67
N SER A 438 -14.67 -3.20 -31.87
CA SER A 438 -15.66 -3.04 -30.79
C SER A 438 -15.51 -4.10 -29.70
N LEU A 439 -15.10 -5.31 -30.07
CA LEU A 439 -14.84 -6.40 -29.13
C LEU A 439 -13.54 -6.13 -28.35
N ALA A 440 -12.52 -5.60 -29.01
CA ALA A 440 -11.28 -5.20 -28.36
C ALA A 440 -11.53 -4.12 -27.29
N ASP A 441 -12.33 -3.10 -27.61
CA ASP A 441 -12.72 -2.05 -26.66
C ASP A 441 -13.51 -2.62 -25.47
N ALA A 442 -14.42 -3.56 -25.69
CA ALA A 442 -15.17 -4.21 -24.64
C ALA A 442 -14.25 -5.01 -23.69
N ALA A 443 -13.29 -5.76 -24.24
CA ALA A 443 -12.30 -6.51 -23.47
C ALA A 443 -11.38 -5.59 -22.61
N CYS A 444 -11.07 -4.38 -23.11
CA CYS A 444 -10.29 -3.39 -22.36
C CYS A 444 -11.11 -2.75 -21.22
N LYS A 445 -12.40 -2.43 -21.46
CA LYS A 445 -13.26 -1.74 -20.48
C LYS A 445 -13.71 -2.64 -19.34
N ASP A 446 -14.14 -3.86 -19.68
CA ASP A 446 -14.64 -4.83 -18.69
C ASP A 446 -14.09 -6.23 -18.98
N PRO A 447 -12.83 -6.51 -18.59
CA PRO A 447 -12.17 -7.77 -18.87
C PRO A 447 -12.83 -8.98 -18.16
N PHE A 448 -13.53 -8.76 -17.04
CA PHE A 448 -14.17 -9.84 -16.29
C PHE A 448 -15.46 -10.30 -16.97
N SER A 449 -16.35 -9.38 -17.35
CA SER A 449 -17.58 -9.72 -18.11
C SER A 449 -17.23 -10.32 -19.48
N PHE A 450 -16.16 -9.84 -20.12
CA PHE A 450 -15.62 -10.45 -21.33
C PHE A 450 -15.19 -11.90 -21.05
N ALA A 451 -14.52 -12.13 -19.91
CA ALA A 451 -14.07 -13.45 -19.52
C ALA A 451 -15.20 -14.45 -19.25
N GLU A 452 -16.35 -13.98 -18.78
CA GLU A 452 -17.54 -14.80 -18.55
C GLU A 452 -18.24 -15.16 -19.87
N GLN A 453 -18.28 -14.23 -20.83
CA GLN A 453 -18.92 -14.43 -22.12
C GLN A 453 -18.14 -15.32 -23.07
N TYR A 454 -16.80 -15.27 -23.02
CA TYR A 454 -15.91 -15.99 -23.93
C TYR A 454 -15.09 -17.04 -23.15
N PRO A 455 -15.41 -18.35 -23.30
CA PRO A 455 -14.61 -19.43 -22.70
C PRO A 455 -13.16 -19.45 -23.19
N MET A 456 -12.23 -20.04 -22.43
CA MET A 456 -10.81 -20.13 -22.78
C MET A 456 -10.52 -20.87 -24.10
N SER A 457 -11.47 -21.67 -24.61
CA SER A 457 -11.37 -22.36 -25.89
C SER A 457 -11.61 -21.45 -27.10
N THR A 458 -12.16 -20.25 -26.93
CA THR A 458 -12.45 -19.31 -28.02
C THR A 458 -11.20 -18.56 -28.46
N PHE A 459 -11.12 -18.25 -29.76
CA PHE A 459 -10.00 -17.45 -30.32
C PHE A 459 -9.89 -16.07 -29.64
N GLU A 460 -11.01 -15.40 -29.43
CA GLU A 460 -11.10 -14.08 -28.83
C GLU A 460 -10.51 -14.07 -27.42
N ARG A 461 -10.82 -15.10 -26.63
CA ARG A 461 -10.28 -15.22 -25.27
C ARG A 461 -8.77 -15.51 -25.28
N GLN A 462 -8.31 -16.37 -26.16
CA GLN A 462 -6.88 -16.70 -26.31
C GLN A 462 -6.07 -15.47 -26.77
N ALA A 463 -6.64 -14.65 -27.66
CA ALA A 463 -6.02 -13.40 -28.10
C ALA A 463 -5.83 -12.42 -26.91
N VAL A 464 -6.86 -12.23 -26.07
CA VAL A 464 -6.76 -11.40 -24.87
C VAL A 464 -5.79 -11.98 -23.86
N ALA A 465 -5.80 -13.28 -23.63
CA ALA A 465 -4.88 -13.97 -22.72
C ALA A 465 -3.41 -13.80 -23.15
N ARG A 466 -3.11 -13.89 -24.46
CA ARG A 466 -1.80 -13.64 -25.03
C ARG A 466 -1.37 -12.18 -24.85
N ALA A 467 -2.26 -11.21 -25.14
CA ALA A 467 -1.99 -9.79 -24.93
C ALA A 467 -1.65 -9.47 -23.45
N GLN A 468 -2.40 -10.06 -22.52
CA GLN A 468 -2.14 -9.90 -21.09
C GLN A 468 -0.81 -10.53 -20.65
N THR A 469 -0.48 -11.71 -21.18
CA THR A 469 0.81 -12.38 -20.93
C THR A 469 1.98 -11.48 -21.34
N GLU A 470 1.98 -10.99 -22.57
CA GLU A 470 3.05 -10.12 -23.06
C GLU A 470 3.15 -8.82 -22.25
N THR A 471 2.01 -8.22 -21.89
CA THR A 471 1.98 -6.99 -21.10
C THR A 471 2.49 -7.21 -19.66
N GLN A 472 2.19 -8.35 -19.05
CA GLN A 472 2.61 -8.67 -17.67
C GLN A 472 4.10 -9.02 -17.54
N VAL A 473 4.72 -9.51 -18.59
CA VAL A 473 6.15 -9.86 -18.58
C VAL A 473 7.03 -8.61 -18.73
N LEU A 474 6.57 -7.56 -19.45
CA LEU A 474 7.30 -6.32 -19.66
C LEU A 474 7.79 -5.64 -18.36
N PRO A 475 6.97 -5.44 -17.32
CA PRO A 475 7.41 -4.85 -16.06
C PRO A 475 8.56 -5.60 -15.41
N THR A 476 8.56 -6.92 -15.52
CA THR A 476 9.59 -7.79 -14.93
C THR A 476 10.92 -7.66 -15.67
N TYR A 477 10.89 -7.49 -17.01
CA TYR A 477 12.08 -7.20 -17.81
C TYR A 477 12.73 -5.87 -17.46
N ILE A 478 11.95 -4.81 -17.24
CA ILE A 478 12.47 -3.48 -16.92
C ILE A 478 13.29 -3.51 -15.62
N TYR A 479 12.88 -4.29 -14.62
CA TYR A 479 13.58 -4.42 -13.36
C TYR A 479 14.94 -5.11 -13.50
N ILE A 480 15.04 -6.17 -14.31
CA ILE A 480 16.24 -7.00 -14.41
C ILE A 480 17.26 -6.44 -15.43
N PHE A 481 16.80 -5.91 -16.57
CA PHE A 481 17.65 -5.60 -17.72
C PHE A 481 18.00 -4.11 -17.93
N ARG A 482 17.75 -3.21 -16.98
CA ARG A 482 18.21 -1.80 -17.07
C ARG A 482 19.76 -1.63 -17.11
N LYS A 483 20.52 -2.71 -17.28
CA LYS A 483 21.99 -2.75 -17.31
C LYS A 483 22.60 -3.06 -18.67
N LYS A 484 21.85 -2.95 -19.78
CA LYS A 484 22.45 -3.05 -21.12
C LYS A 484 21.83 -2.00 -22.04
N LYS A 485 22.34 -0.77 -21.95
CA LYS A 485 22.67 0.10 -23.09
C LYS A 485 23.54 1.24 -22.59
#